data_ec34993a12f581c7e316db167b3bf4bc
#
_entry.id   ec34993a12f581c7e316db167b3bf4bc
#
_cell.length_a   1.000
_cell.length_b   1.000
_cell.length_c   1.000
_cell.angle_alpha   90.00
_cell.angle_beta   90.00
_cell.angle_gamma   90.00
#
_symmetry.space_group_name_H-M   'P 1'
#
loop_
_entity.id
_entity.type
_entity.pdbx_description
1 polymer ?
#
loop_
_entity_poly.entity_id
_entity_poly.type
_entity_poly.pdbx_seq_one_letter_code
_entity_poly.pdbx_strand_id
1 'polypeptide(L)'
;NNTRDSSYMALMEADQVFLVVTQNFNTMNCNNSVLSTLYKVKFDMSKINLIVNKIKPKKSVGIGMDEVAEALKNPDTGRPYPCVAKIKDTNDIKQANNNAEPLVYNPSHEFTKSIGQLVSKIVGDDFVLEQPKKKSFLARLFGSK
;
A
#
# COMPACT_ATOMS: atom_id res chain seq x y z
N ASN A 1 6.86 -16.09 -22.68
CA ASN A 1 6.38 -14.70 -22.84
C ASN A 1 4.97 -14.44 -22.34
N ASN A 2 4.23 -15.47 -21.89
CA ASN A 2 2.83 -15.33 -21.48
C ASN A 2 2.60 -14.50 -20.18
N THR A 3 3.59 -14.38 -19.31
CA THR A 3 3.45 -13.66 -18.02
C THR A 3 3.35 -12.13 -18.19
N ARG A 4 3.99 -11.56 -19.21
CA ARG A 4 3.88 -10.11 -19.48
C ARG A 4 2.51 -9.75 -20.04
N ASP A 5 1.96 -10.61 -20.88
CA ASP A 5 0.66 -10.39 -21.52
C ASP A 5 -0.46 -10.48 -20.48
N SER A 6 -0.41 -11.45 -19.56
CA SER A 6 -1.40 -11.58 -18.49
C SER A 6 -1.38 -10.41 -17.50
N SER A 7 -0.20 -9.91 -17.13
CA SER A 7 -0.08 -8.72 -16.25
C SER A 7 -0.61 -7.46 -16.93
N TYR A 8 -0.36 -7.31 -18.23
CA TYR A 8 -0.88 -6.20 -19.01
C TYR A 8 -2.41 -6.26 -19.10
N MET A 9 -2.97 -7.41 -19.44
CA MET A 9 -4.42 -7.61 -19.49
C MET A 9 -5.08 -7.33 -18.15
N ALA A 10 -4.51 -7.81 -17.04
CA ALA A 10 -5.02 -7.54 -15.71
C ALA A 10 -5.03 -6.04 -15.38
N LEU A 11 -4.00 -5.30 -15.79
CA LEU A 11 -3.95 -3.84 -15.63
C LEU A 11 -5.04 -3.14 -16.45
N MET A 12 -5.23 -3.55 -17.70
CA MET A 12 -6.23 -2.91 -18.59
C MET A 12 -7.66 -3.11 -18.10
N GLU A 13 -7.97 -4.26 -17.50
CA GLU A 13 -9.30 -4.60 -16.96
C GLU A 13 -9.52 -4.11 -15.52
N ALA A 14 -8.48 -3.60 -14.84
CA ALA A 14 -8.59 -3.16 -13.46
C ALA A 14 -9.48 -1.91 -13.33
N ASP A 15 -10.34 -1.90 -12.31
CA ASP A 15 -11.10 -0.71 -11.90
C ASP A 15 -10.20 0.32 -11.20
N GLN A 16 -9.20 -0.14 -10.45
CA GLN A 16 -8.22 0.68 -9.76
C GLN A 16 -6.84 0.03 -9.80
N VAL A 17 -5.81 0.86 -9.90
CA VAL A 17 -4.40 0.44 -9.86
C VAL A 17 -3.70 1.14 -8.71
N PHE A 18 -3.06 0.36 -7.84
CA PHE A 18 -2.30 0.86 -6.72
C PHE A 18 -0.80 0.72 -6.99
N LEU A 19 -0.13 1.84 -7.20
CA LEU A 19 1.33 1.86 -7.31
C LEU A 19 1.95 1.98 -5.92
N VAL A 20 2.71 0.97 -5.54
CA VAL A 20 3.46 0.98 -4.27
C VAL A 20 4.81 1.64 -4.50
N VAL A 21 5.05 2.74 -3.80
CA VAL A 21 6.27 3.54 -3.89
C VAL A 21 6.92 3.66 -2.51
N THR A 22 8.24 3.77 -2.50
CA THR A 22 9.03 4.07 -1.28
C THR A 22 9.80 5.37 -1.49
N GLN A 23 10.30 5.97 -0.41
CA GLN A 23 11.15 7.17 -0.44
C GLN A 23 12.56 6.82 -0.98
N ASN A 24 12.62 6.30 -2.22
CA ASN A 24 13.85 5.84 -2.86
C ASN A 24 13.79 6.14 -4.36
N PHE A 25 14.84 6.72 -4.91
CA PHE A 25 14.95 7.11 -6.32
C PHE A 25 14.71 5.94 -7.28
N ASN A 26 15.26 4.76 -6.98
CA ASN A 26 15.09 3.61 -7.87
C ASN A 26 13.61 3.20 -7.98
N THR A 27 12.89 3.18 -6.84
CA THR A 27 11.46 2.86 -6.84
C THR A 27 10.67 3.93 -7.61
N MET A 28 11.00 5.20 -7.43
CA MET A 28 10.35 6.29 -8.17
C MET A 28 10.60 6.18 -9.68
N ASN A 29 11.83 5.92 -10.09
CA ASN A 29 12.18 5.75 -11.50
C ASN A 29 11.47 4.54 -12.11
N CYS A 30 11.40 3.41 -11.40
CA CYS A 30 10.65 2.24 -11.85
C CYS A 30 9.15 2.58 -12.04
N ASN A 31 8.55 3.26 -11.06
CA ASN A 31 7.14 3.67 -11.17
C ASN A 31 6.92 4.67 -12.31
N ASN A 32 7.81 5.64 -12.51
CA ASN A 32 7.74 6.55 -13.66
C ASN A 32 7.80 5.81 -15.00
N SER A 33 8.65 4.79 -15.10
CA SER A 33 8.73 3.96 -16.31
C SER A 33 7.41 3.20 -16.56
N VAL A 34 6.80 2.66 -15.50
CA VAL A 34 5.47 2.01 -15.59
C VAL A 34 4.41 3.03 -16.01
N LEU A 35 4.34 4.19 -15.36
CA LEU A 35 3.40 5.26 -15.69
C LEU A 35 3.54 5.73 -17.14
N SER A 36 4.78 5.95 -17.60
CA SER A 36 5.06 6.31 -18.99
C SER A 36 4.60 5.25 -19.99
N THR A 37 4.74 3.98 -19.63
CA THR A 37 4.29 2.87 -20.47
C THR A 37 2.76 2.83 -20.52
N LEU A 38 2.07 2.94 -19.38
CA LEU A 38 0.62 2.98 -19.30
C LEU A 38 0.05 4.16 -20.09
N TYR A 39 0.67 5.33 -19.97
CA TYR A 39 0.27 6.52 -20.72
C TYR A 39 0.38 6.32 -22.25
N LYS A 40 1.48 5.74 -22.73
CA LYS A 40 1.71 5.46 -24.17
C LYS A 40 0.65 4.50 -24.75
N VAL A 41 0.16 3.55 -23.95
CA VAL A 41 -0.91 2.62 -24.37
C VAL A 41 -2.31 3.16 -24.11
N LYS A 42 -2.42 4.46 -23.76
CA LYS A 42 -3.69 5.16 -23.51
C LYS A 42 -4.52 4.53 -22.37
N PHE A 43 -3.84 4.03 -21.35
CA PHE A 43 -4.49 3.59 -20.12
C PHE A 43 -5.19 4.78 -19.43
N ASP A 44 -6.34 4.54 -18.83
CA ASP A 44 -7.02 5.57 -18.04
C ASP A 44 -6.23 5.90 -16.76
N MET A 45 -5.44 6.97 -16.82
CA MET A 45 -4.55 7.39 -15.72
C MET A 45 -5.31 7.84 -14.47
N SER A 46 -6.62 8.07 -14.56
CA SER A 46 -7.46 8.40 -13.39
C SER A 46 -7.67 7.23 -12.43
N LYS A 47 -7.49 6.01 -12.90
CA LYS A 47 -7.58 4.77 -12.09
C LYS A 47 -6.38 4.56 -11.16
N ILE A 48 -5.31 5.37 -11.30
CA ILE A 48 -4.06 5.18 -10.58
C ILE A 48 -4.08 5.89 -9.23
N ASN A 49 -3.71 5.15 -8.20
CA ASN A 49 -3.56 5.62 -6.84
C ASN A 49 -2.18 5.23 -6.29
N LEU A 50 -1.62 6.02 -5.37
CA LEU A 50 -0.35 5.73 -4.73
C LEU A 50 -0.53 5.14 -3.33
N ILE A 51 0.28 4.14 -3.02
CA ILE A 51 0.54 3.67 -1.65
C ILE A 51 2.00 3.97 -1.35
N VAL A 52 2.26 4.88 -0.42
CA VAL A 52 3.64 5.14 0.01
C VAL A 52 3.99 4.23 1.17
N ASN A 53 4.93 3.31 0.92
CA ASN A 53 5.34 2.30 1.88
C ASN A 53 6.74 2.58 2.43
N LYS A 54 7.05 2.02 3.59
CA LYS A 54 8.34 2.15 4.28
C LYS A 54 8.74 3.60 4.51
N ILE A 55 7.78 4.43 4.93
CA ILE A 55 8.04 5.83 5.25
C ILE A 55 8.95 5.91 6.49
N LYS A 56 10.07 6.57 6.32
CA LYS A 56 11.05 6.82 7.38
C LYS A 56 10.90 8.22 7.97
N PRO A 57 11.37 8.46 9.21
CA PRO A 57 11.42 9.81 9.77
C PRO A 57 12.21 10.78 8.88
N LYS A 58 11.78 12.03 8.77
CA LYS A 58 12.41 13.06 7.90
C LYS A 58 13.93 13.16 8.02
N LYS A 59 14.47 12.93 9.22
CA LYS A 59 15.92 13.01 9.49
C LYS A 59 16.76 11.86 8.87
N SER A 60 16.13 10.83 8.39
CA SER A 60 16.81 9.60 7.93
C SER A 60 16.68 9.32 6.44
N VAL A 61 16.07 10.22 5.68
CA VAL A 61 15.84 10.02 4.23
C VAL A 61 16.27 11.24 3.43
N GLY A 62 16.85 10.99 2.26
CA GLY A 62 17.19 12.02 1.29
C GLY A 62 16.02 12.53 0.47
N ILE A 63 14.86 11.81 0.44
CA ILE A 63 13.69 12.13 -0.38
C ILE A 63 12.48 12.31 0.54
N GLY A 64 11.86 13.48 0.49
CA GLY A 64 10.64 13.80 1.21
C GLY A 64 9.39 13.30 0.51
N MET A 65 8.26 13.36 1.22
CA MET A 65 6.95 12.99 0.65
C MET A 65 6.52 13.93 -0.46
N ASP A 66 6.87 15.21 -0.38
CA ASP A 66 6.53 16.22 -1.38
C ASP A 66 7.30 15.96 -2.68
N GLU A 67 8.56 15.51 -2.57
CA GLU A 67 9.37 15.11 -3.73
C GLU A 67 8.84 13.84 -4.39
N VAL A 68 8.34 12.88 -3.61
CA VAL A 68 7.65 11.69 -4.16
C VAL A 68 6.39 12.10 -4.94
N ALA A 69 5.58 13.00 -4.38
CA ALA A 69 4.37 13.49 -5.02
C ALA A 69 4.69 14.29 -6.29
N GLU A 70 5.75 15.12 -6.26
CA GLU A 70 6.18 15.90 -7.40
C GLU A 70 6.73 15.04 -8.54
N ALA A 71 7.44 13.95 -8.20
CA ALA A 71 8.02 13.04 -9.19
C ALA A 71 6.98 12.14 -9.86
N LEU A 72 5.82 11.92 -9.24
CA LEU A 72 4.77 11.00 -9.72
C LEU A 72 3.48 11.78 -9.99
N LYS A 73 3.45 12.48 -11.10
CA LYS A 73 2.29 13.28 -11.55
C LYS A 73 1.53 12.58 -12.68
N ASN A 74 0.22 12.77 -12.64
CA ASN A 74 -0.65 12.39 -13.76
C ASN A 74 -0.37 13.32 -14.95
N PRO A 75 0.07 12.79 -16.11
CA PRO A 75 0.42 13.60 -17.27
C PRO A 75 -0.76 14.37 -17.88
N ASP A 76 -2.00 13.89 -17.70
CA ASP A 76 -3.19 14.55 -18.23
C ASP A 76 -3.59 15.79 -17.43
N THR A 77 -3.34 15.76 -16.11
CA THR A 77 -3.80 16.84 -15.19
C THR A 77 -2.65 17.68 -14.64
N GLY A 78 -1.41 17.20 -14.73
CA GLY A 78 -0.22 17.79 -14.11
C GLY A 78 -0.23 17.73 -12.58
N ARG A 79 -1.20 17.03 -11.97
CA ARG A 79 -1.36 16.91 -10.50
C ARG A 79 -0.75 15.63 -10.00
N PRO A 80 -0.28 15.58 -8.74
CA PRO A 80 0.12 14.34 -8.10
C PRO A 80 -1.01 13.33 -8.10
N TYR A 81 -0.69 12.05 -8.23
CA TYR A 81 -1.67 10.98 -8.04
C TYR A 81 -2.19 10.95 -6.61
N PRO A 82 -3.47 10.56 -6.38
CA PRO A 82 -4.01 10.41 -5.04
C PRO A 82 -3.20 9.43 -4.21
N CYS A 83 -2.74 9.85 -3.03
CA CYS A 83 -2.09 8.97 -2.07
C CYS A 83 -3.15 8.38 -1.13
N VAL A 84 -3.46 7.10 -1.29
CA VAL A 84 -4.55 6.43 -0.55
C VAL A 84 -4.10 5.79 0.76
N ALA A 85 -2.81 5.45 0.88
CA ALA A 85 -2.24 4.96 2.13
C ALA A 85 -0.79 5.39 2.31
N LYS A 86 -0.42 5.61 3.58
CA LYS A 86 0.92 5.94 4.05
C LYS A 86 1.33 4.95 5.13
N ILE A 87 2.30 4.08 4.84
CA ILE A 87 2.72 3.00 5.74
C ILE A 87 4.14 3.28 6.21
N LYS A 88 4.31 3.42 7.52
CA LYS A 88 5.62 3.68 8.13
C LYS A 88 6.49 2.43 8.18
N ASP A 89 7.81 2.63 8.07
CA ASP A 89 8.79 1.58 8.34
C ASP A 89 9.01 1.45 9.85
N THR A 90 8.56 0.37 10.44
CA THR A 90 8.70 0.10 11.89
C THR A 90 9.36 -1.25 12.14
N ASN A 91 10.06 -1.37 13.27
CA ASN A 91 10.64 -2.65 13.66
C ASN A 91 9.58 -3.71 13.95
N ASP A 92 8.39 -3.28 14.39
CA ASP A 92 7.26 -4.19 14.70
C ASP A 92 6.81 -4.98 13.46
N ILE A 93 6.85 -4.36 12.26
CA ILE A 93 6.56 -5.05 10.99
C ILE A 93 7.59 -6.16 10.74
N LYS A 94 8.87 -5.89 11.01
CA LYS A 94 9.94 -6.89 10.83
C LYS A 94 9.80 -8.04 11.83
N GLN A 95 9.50 -7.71 13.09
CA GLN A 95 9.28 -8.72 14.13
C GLN A 95 8.05 -9.57 13.84
N ALA A 96 6.95 -8.96 13.45
CA ALA A 96 5.72 -9.66 13.07
C ALA A 96 5.95 -10.65 11.93
N ASN A 97 6.73 -10.25 10.91
CA ASN A 97 7.09 -11.12 9.80
C ASN A 97 7.97 -12.29 10.26
N ASN A 98 8.95 -12.02 11.12
CA ASN A 98 9.85 -13.07 11.65
C ASN A 98 9.11 -14.07 12.55
N ASN A 99 8.12 -13.61 13.29
CA ASN A 99 7.33 -14.44 14.21
C ASN A 99 6.09 -15.07 13.55
N ALA A 100 5.82 -14.77 12.27
CA ALA A 100 4.59 -15.16 11.58
C ALA A 100 3.31 -14.69 12.32
N GLU A 101 3.38 -13.53 12.98
CA GLU A 101 2.28 -12.91 13.74
C GLU A 101 1.78 -11.66 13.00
N PRO A 102 0.71 -11.74 12.18
CA PRO A 102 0.24 -10.62 11.40
C PRO A 102 -0.18 -9.43 12.27
N LEU A 103 0.41 -8.26 12.04
CA LEU A 103 0.10 -7.03 12.80
C LEU A 103 -1.36 -6.57 12.68
N VAL A 104 -2.07 -7.00 11.64
CA VAL A 104 -3.48 -6.69 11.44
C VAL A 104 -4.38 -7.20 12.58
N TYR A 105 -3.91 -8.15 13.39
CA TYR A 105 -4.62 -8.60 14.59
C TYR A 105 -4.46 -7.65 15.78
N ASN A 106 -3.61 -6.63 15.68
CA ASN A 106 -3.51 -5.57 16.67
C ASN A 106 -4.19 -4.29 16.15
N PRO A 107 -5.47 -4.03 16.48
CA PRO A 107 -6.23 -2.92 15.92
C PRO A 107 -5.74 -1.54 16.37
N SER A 108 -4.99 -1.46 17.47
CA SER A 108 -4.40 -0.20 17.94
C SER A 108 -3.10 0.16 17.21
N HIS A 109 -2.47 -0.80 16.52
CA HIS A 109 -1.21 -0.58 15.84
C HIS A 109 -1.38 0.34 14.62
N GLU A 110 -0.43 1.25 14.40
CA GLU A 110 -0.47 2.25 13.32
C GLU A 110 -0.54 1.61 11.92
N PHE A 111 0.19 0.51 11.72
CA PHE A 111 0.11 -0.29 10.48
C PHE A 111 -1.33 -0.76 10.21
N THR A 112 -1.99 -1.36 11.22
CA THR A 112 -3.36 -1.85 11.10
C THR A 112 -4.34 -0.73 10.75
N LYS A 113 -4.18 0.44 11.38
CA LYS A 113 -4.99 1.63 11.07
C LYS A 113 -4.76 2.11 9.63
N SER A 114 -3.52 2.12 9.15
CA SER A 114 -3.20 2.52 7.78
C SER A 114 -3.78 1.55 6.75
N ILE A 115 -3.73 0.25 7.01
CA ILE A 115 -4.36 -0.77 6.17
C ILE A 115 -5.89 -0.64 6.21
N GLY A 116 -6.48 -0.43 7.40
CA GLY A 116 -7.91 -0.21 7.54
C GLY A 116 -8.40 0.98 6.72
N GLN A 117 -7.69 2.11 6.75
CA GLN A 117 -7.99 3.29 5.93
C GLN A 117 -7.90 3.00 4.42
N LEU A 118 -6.92 2.19 3.99
CA LEU A 118 -6.82 1.76 2.60
C LEU A 118 -8.03 0.92 2.19
N VAL A 119 -8.39 -0.06 3.03
CA VAL A 119 -9.52 -0.96 2.77
C VAL A 119 -10.82 -0.18 2.70
N SER A 120 -11.09 0.75 3.65
CA SER A 120 -12.29 1.60 3.60
C SER A 120 -12.39 2.42 2.31
N LYS A 121 -11.28 2.88 1.76
CA LYS A 121 -11.27 3.59 0.47
C LYS A 121 -11.59 2.69 -0.73
N ILE A 122 -11.34 1.39 -0.62
CA ILE A 122 -11.59 0.41 -1.70
C ILE A 122 -13.03 -0.11 -1.65
N VAL A 123 -13.49 -0.48 -0.45
CA VAL A 123 -14.78 -1.17 -0.28
C VAL A 123 -15.89 -0.28 0.27
N GLY A 124 -15.58 0.97 0.64
CA GLY A 124 -16.51 1.91 1.25
C GLY A 124 -16.40 1.97 2.78
N ASP A 125 -17.06 2.98 3.37
CA ASP A 125 -16.95 3.30 4.80
C ASP A 125 -17.62 2.27 5.73
N ASP A 126 -18.43 1.37 5.19
CA ASP A 126 -19.10 0.31 5.94
C ASP A 126 -18.16 -0.84 6.35
N PHE A 127 -16.89 -0.78 5.90
CA PHE A 127 -15.91 -1.80 6.27
C PHE A 127 -15.49 -1.67 7.74
N VAL A 128 -15.92 -2.62 8.55
CA VAL A 128 -15.46 -2.77 9.93
C VAL A 128 -14.46 -3.92 10.01
N LEU A 129 -13.23 -3.63 10.43
CA LEU A 129 -12.25 -4.66 10.77
C LEU A 129 -12.83 -5.48 11.94
N GLU A 130 -13.31 -6.69 11.64
CA GLU A 130 -13.68 -7.64 12.70
C GLU A 130 -12.44 -7.92 13.55
N GLN A 131 -12.54 -7.56 14.83
CA GLN A 131 -11.49 -7.89 15.78
C GLN A 131 -11.54 -9.40 16.05
N PRO A 132 -10.40 -10.12 15.92
CA PRO A 132 -10.36 -11.51 16.35
C PRO A 132 -10.77 -11.55 17.82
N LYS A 133 -11.81 -12.32 18.14
CA LYS A 133 -12.24 -12.54 19.52
C LYS A 133 -11.02 -13.03 20.29
N LYS A 134 -10.55 -12.22 21.24
CA LYS A 134 -9.45 -12.62 22.14
C LYS A 134 -9.90 -13.91 22.81
N LYS A 135 -9.30 -15.04 22.44
CA LYS A 135 -9.48 -16.27 23.20
C LYS A 135 -9.03 -15.94 24.62
N SER A 136 -9.94 -16.03 25.57
CA SER A 136 -9.65 -15.81 26.99
C SER A 136 -8.42 -16.62 27.38
N PHE A 137 -7.55 -16.04 28.19
CA PHE A 137 -6.38 -16.75 28.74
C PHE A 137 -6.77 -18.10 29.36
N LEU A 138 -7.94 -18.18 29.97
CA LEU A 138 -8.54 -19.42 30.52
C LEU A 138 -8.85 -20.46 29.41
N ALA A 139 -9.28 -20.04 28.24
CA ALA A 139 -9.54 -20.95 27.12
C ALA A 139 -8.24 -21.51 26.49
N ARG A 140 -7.09 -20.83 26.67
CA ARG A 140 -5.76 -21.35 26.31
C ARG A 140 -5.23 -22.37 27.31
N LEU A 141 -5.56 -22.22 28.59
CA LEU A 141 -5.13 -23.14 29.68
C LEU A 141 -5.99 -24.40 29.76
N PHE A 142 -7.27 -24.34 29.42
CA PHE A 142 -8.21 -25.45 29.60
C PHE A 142 -8.79 -25.99 28.28
N GLY A 143 -8.34 -25.50 27.12
CA GLY A 143 -8.85 -25.88 25.80
C GLY A 143 -8.01 -26.91 25.08
N SER A 144 -7.55 -27.98 25.75
CA SER A 144 -7.06 -29.18 25.07
C SER A 144 -7.88 -30.39 25.50
N LYS A 145 -8.88 -30.70 24.72
CA LYS A 145 -9.35 -32.06 24.46
C LYS A 145 -9.82 -32.13 23.03
#